data_77ebe34c62e174c9b9a67050cb314c6d
#
_entry.id   77ebe34c62e174c9b9a67050cb314c6d
#
_cell.length_a   1.000
_cell.length_b   1.000
_cell.length_c   1.000
_cell.angle_alpha   90.00
_cell.angle_beta   90.00
_cell.angle_gamma   90.00
#
_symmetry.space_group_name_H-M   'P 1'
#
loop_
_entity.id
_entity.type
_entity.pdbx_description
1 polymer ?
#
loop_
_entity_poly.entity_id
_entity_poly.type
_entity_poly.pdbx_seq_one_letter_code
_entity_poly.pdbx_strand_id
1 'polypeptide(L)'
;MSEVRLIDSKNLEFSVRGDSPGMAYVARALTPDVSPNMGIGFARWEGAEVSWQVLYDEVVFVIEGCFELTANGQKYEVRPGQMLWIPEGTELIYGGHALFGYVVHPGNWKEIHGL
;
A
#
# COMPACT_ATOMS: atom_id res chain seq x y z
N MET A 1 9.72 22.13 10.92
CA MET A 1 10.72 21.06 10.85
C MET A 1 10.11 19.75 11.28
N SER A 2 10.41 18.71 10.54
CA SER A 2 9.85 17.38 10.83
C SER A 2 10.71 16.63 11.84
N GLU A 3 10.07 15.83 12.65
CA GLU A 3 10.74 15.00 13.65
C GLU A 3 10.62 13.53 13.28
N VAL A 4 11.55 12.73 13.77
CA VAL A 4 11.46 11.27 13.66
C VAL A 4 10.18 10.79 14.34
N ARG A 5 9.48 9.87 13.71
CA ARG A 5 8.25 9.27 14.26
C ARG A 5 8.37 7.76 14.28
N LEU A 6 8.03 7.18 15.41
CA LEU A 6 7.83 5.74 15.52
C LEU A 6 6.35 5.46 15.27
N ILE A 7 6.05 4.63 14.29
CA ILE A 7 4.67 4.31 13.92
C ILE A 7 4.47 2.82 14.15
N ASP A 8 3.48 2.48 14.97
CA ASP A 8 3.14 1.10 15.28
C ASP A 8 1.76 0.81 14.65
N SER A 9 1.68 -0.20 13.81
CA SER A 9 0.43 -0.56 13.14
C SER A 9 -0.70 -0.87 14.11
N LYS A 10 -0.36 -1.32 15.32
CA LYS A 10 -1.35 -1.64 16.35
C LYS A 10 -2.10 -0.42 16.87
N ASN A 11 -1.51 0.76 16.70
CA ASN A 11 -2.08 2.02 17.17
C ASN A 11 -2.83 2.80 16.10
N LEU A 12 -2.92 2.25 14.89
CA LEU A 12 -3.57 2.91 13.77
C LEU A 12 -4.98 2.35 13.55
N GLU A 13 -5.87 3.21 13.10
CA GLU A 13 -7.20 2.80 12.71
C GLU A 13 -7.20 2.44 11.23
N PHE A 14 -7.64 1.22 10.91
CA PHE A 14 -7.78 0.76 9.55
C PHE A 14 -9.18 1.10 9.05
N SER A 15 -9.26 1.64 7.83
CA SER A 15 -10.52 1.92 7.17
C SER A 15 -10.64 1.10 5.90
N VAL A 16 -11.88 0.82 5.51
CA VAL A 16 -12.17 0.04 4.31
C VAL A 16 -11.64 0.76 3.08
N ARG A 17 -11.02 -0.01 2.17
CA ARG A 17 -10.55 0.50 0.89
C ARG A 17 -11.35 -0.13 -0.26
N GLY A 18 -11.75 0.73 -1.21
CA GLY A 18 -12.38 0.27 -2.45
C GLY A 18 -13.82 -0.16 -2.28
N ASP A 19 -14.28 -0.92 -3.25
CA ASP A 19 -15.68 -1.33 -3.37
C ASP A 19 -15.97 -2.68 -2.72
N SER A 20 -15.01 -3.26 -2.03
CA SER A 20 -15.14 -4.57 -1.38
C SER A 20 -15.05 -4.40 0.14
N PRO A 21 -16.10 -3.86 0.80
CA PRO A 21 -16.08 -3.64 2.24
C PRO A 21 -15.82 -4.93 3.00
N GLY A 22 -14.99 -4.86 4.03
CA GLY A 22 -14.67 -6.00 4.86
C GLY A 22 -13.62 -6.92 4.31
N MET A 23 -13.02 -6.59 3.15
CA MET A 23 -12.02 -7.44 2.52
C MET A 23 -10.66 -6.76 2.32
N ALA A 24 -10.60 -5.45 2.37
CA ALA A 24 -9.37 -4.68 2.26
C ALA A 24 -9.43 -3.46 3.14
N TYR A 25 -8.37 -3.25 3.92
CA TYR A 25 -8.30 -2.15 4.89
C TYR A 25 -6.97 -1.45 4.76
N VAL A 26 -6.97 -0.13 4.97
CA VAL A 26 -5.78 0.71 4.89
C VAL A 26 -5.72 1.63 6.09
N ALA A 27 -4.54 1.80 6.64
CA ALA A 27 -4.25 2.76 7.69
C ALA A 27 -3.09 3.64 7.23
N ARG A 28 -3.40 4.86 6.81
CA ARG A 28 -2.37 5.81 6.37
C ARG A 28 -1.67 6.39 7.58
N ALA A 29 -0.35 6.24 7.60
CA ALA A 29 0.48 6.68 8.72
C ALA A 29 1.14 8.02 8.45
N LEU A 30 1.51 8.29 7.21
CA LEU A 30 2.11 9.55 6.80
C LEU A 30 1.43 10.04 5.54
N THR A 31 0.88 11.25 5.60
CA THR A 31 0.12 11.87 4.52
C THR A 31 0.80 13.16 4.05
N PRO A 32 0.34 13.77 2.94
CA PRO A 32 1.00 14.95 2.38
C PRO A 32 1.06 16.16 3.31
N ASP A 33 0.18 16.24 4.30
CA ASP A 33 0.23 17.33 5.30
C ASP A 33 1.47 17.24 6.18
N VAL A 34 2.13 16.09 6.26
CA VAL A 34 3.38 15.89 6.98
C VAL A 34 4.56 15.87 6.02
N SER A 35 4.44 15.15 4.90
CA SER A 35 5.50 15.03 3.91
C SER A 35 4.89 14.92 2.50
N PRO A 36 5.29 15.78 1.57
CA PRO A 36 4.87 15.62 0.17
C PRO A 36 5.68 14.54 -0.56
N ASN A 37 6.80 14.10 0.01
CA ASN A 37 7.74 13.22 -0.68
C ASN A 37 7.39 11.75 -0.55
N MET A 38 6.98 11.33 0.64
CA MET A 38 6.69 9.92 0.91
C MET A 38 5.33 9.76 1.55
N GLY A 39 4.56 8.82 1.03
CA GLY A 39 3.36 8.34 1.71
C GLY A 39 3.66 6.97 2.26
N ILE A 40 3.33 6.73 3.51
CA ILE A 40 3.52 5.43 4.14
C ILE A 40 2.28 5.01 4.90
N GLY A 41 2.10 3.69 5.00
CA GLY A 41 0.99 3.15 5.76
C GLY A 41 1.09 1.65 5.89
N PHE A 42 0.03 1.10 6.47
CA PHE A 42 -0.15 -0.34 6.58
C PHE A 42 -1.46 -0.71 5.93
N ALA A 43 -1.54 -1.93 5.45
CA ALA A 43 -2.75 -2.44 4.83
C ALA A 43 -2.97 -3.88 5.28
N ARG A 44 -4.25 -4.22 5.41
CA ARG A 44 -4.67 -5.59 5.69
C ARG A 44 -5.58 -6.03 4.57
N TRP A 45 -5.17 -7.07 3.87
CA TRP A 45 -5.96 -7.70 2.82
C TRP A 45 -6.54 -9.00 3.32
N GLU A 46 -7.82 -9.21 3.05
CA GLU A 46 -8.54 -10.42 3.45
C GLU A 46 -9.29 -11.00 2.25
N GLY A 47 -8.54 -11.25 1.17
CA GLY A 47 -9.05 -11.88 -0.03
C GLY A 47 -9.63 -10.94 -1.08
N ALA A 48 -9.60 -9.64 -0.84
CA ALA A 48 -10.08 -8.68 -1.84
C ALA A 48 -9.19 -8.71 -3.08
N GLU A 49 -9.81 -8.53 -4.25
CA GLU A 49 -9.07 -8.31 -5.49
C GLU A 49 -9.35 -6.88 -5.95
N VAL A 50 -8.31 -6.06 -5.98
CA VAL A 50 -8.44 -4.64 -6.32
C VAL A 50 -7.57 -4.33 -7.52
N SER A 51 -8.21 -3.97 -8.64
CA SER A 51 -7.51 -3.54 -9.85
C SER A 51 -7.14 -2.08 -9.73
N TRP A 52 -5.91 -1.76 -10.14
CA TRP A 52 -5.39 -0.41 -10.02
C TRP A 52 -4.25 -0.20 -11.00
N GLN A 53 -4.04 1.04 -11.40
CA GLN A 53 -2.82 1.45 -12.07
C GLN A 53 -2.13 2.43 -11.14
N VAL A 54 -0.91 2.10 -10.70
CA VAL A 54 -0.24 2.94 -9.72
C VAL A 54 0.25 4.24 -10.34
N LEU A 55 -0.01 5.34 -9.64
CA LEU A 55 0.34 6.70 -10.05
C LEU A 55 1.56 7.20 -9.27
N TYR A 56 2.38 6.28 -8.80
CA TYR A 56 3.52 6.50 -7.93
C TYR A 56 4.41 5.27 -7.97
N ASP A 57 5.64 5.42 -7.50
CA ASP A 57 6.48 4.26 -7.22
C ASP A 57 6.06 3.69 -5.87
N GLU A 58 5.99 2.38 -5.75
CA GLU A 58 5.55 1.74 -4.52
C GLU A 58 6.49 0.61 -4.12
N VAL A 59 6.73 0.50 -2.80
CA VAL A 59 7.36 -0.66 -2.21
C VAL A 59 6.38 -1.25 -1.21
N VAL A 60 6.19 -2.56 -1.29
CA VAL A 60 5.37 -3.33 -0.34
C VAL A 60 6.28 -4.28 0.41
N PHE A 61 6.11 -4.37 1.71
CA PHE A 61 6.83 -5.35 2.52
C PHE A 61 5.84 -6.04 3.45
N VAL A 62 5.88 -7.37 3.45
CA VAL A 62 4.89 -8.18 4.15
C VAL A 62 5.33 -8.46 5.58
N ILE A 63 4.39 -8.32 6.51
CA ILE A 63 4.58 -8.57 7.94
C ILE A 63 4.00 -9.92 8.31
N GLU A 64 2.79 -10.22 7.84
CA GLU A 64 2.09 -11.49 8.09
C GLU A 64 1.36 -11.94 6.84
N GLY A 65 1.26 -13.24 6.65
CA GLY A 65 0.46 -13.84 5.58
C GLY A 65 1.16 -13.85 4.24
N CYS A 66 0.39 -13.78 3.17
CA CYS A 66 0.87 -13.77 1.80
C CYS A 66 0.11 -12.73 1.00
N PHE A 67 0.83 -11.72 0.52
CA PHE A 67 0.29 -10.70 -0.36
C PHE A 67 0.50 -11.16 -1.80
N GLU A 68 -0.54 -11.02 -2.61
CA GLU A 68 -0.47 -11.40 -4.01
C GLU A 68 -0.62 -10.18 -4.90
N LEU A 69 0.20 -10.11 -5.93
CA LEU A 69 0.12 -9.05 -6.92
C LEU A 69 0.24 -9.66 -8.30
N THR A 70 -0.72 -9.35 -9.15
CA THR A 70 -0.70 -9.80 -10.54
C THR A 70 -0.44 -8.61 -11.44
N ALA A 71 0.58 -8.71 -12.29
CA ALA A 71 0.93 -7.68 -13.24
C ALA A 71 1.59 -8.34 -14.45
N ASN A 72 1.26 -7.85 -15.65
CA ASN A 72 1.85 -8.34 -16.90
C ASN A 72 1.71 -9.86 -17.07
N GLY A 73 0.58 -10.43 -16.63
CA GLY A 73 0.32 -11.85 -16.73
C GLY A 73 1.08 -12.71 -15.73
N GLN A 74 1.80 -12.11 -14.80
CA GLN A 74 2.57 -12.82 -13.79
C GLN A 74 2.03 -12.54 -12.41
N LYS A 75 1.94 -13.59 -11.58
CA LYS A 75 1.51 -13.48 -10.20
C LYS A 75 2.71 -13.56 -9.27
N TYR A 76 2.84 -12.57 -8.41
CA TYR A 76 3.88 -12.53 -7.39
C TYR A 76 3.26 -12.85 -6.04
N GLU A 77 3.87 -13.76 -5.31
CA GLU A 77 3.46 -14.10 -3.96
C GLU A 77 4.54 -13.60 -3.01
N VAL A 78 4.16 -12.67 -2.13
CA VAL A 78 5.11 -11.98 -1.25
C VAL A 78 4.81 -12.40 0.18
N ARG A 79 5.83 -12.91 0.87
CA ARG A 79 5.72 -13.46 2.22
C ARG A 79 6.52 -12.63 3.21
N PRO A 80 6.32 -12.83 4.51
CA PRO A 80 7.06 -12.06 5.53
C PRO A 80 8.57 -12.08 5.28
N GLY A 81 9.17 -10.89 5.35
CA GLY A 81 10.60 -10.72 5.08
C GLY A 81 10.93 -10.44 3.62
N GLN A 82 9.94 -10.45 2.75
CA GLN A 82 10.12 -10.16 1.34
C GLN A 82 9.55 -8.78 0.99
N MET A 83 10.07 -8.17 -0.06
CA MET A 83 9.64 -6.88 -0.55
C MET A 83 9.28 -6.98 -2.03
N LEU A 84 8.39 -6.12 -2.46
CA LEU A 84 8.01 -6.02 -3.87
C LEU A 84 8.20 -4.58 -4.32
N TRP A 85 8.93 -4.39 -5.42
CA TRP A 85 9.09 -3.10 -6.07
C TRP A 85 8.05 -2.96 -7.19
N ILE A 86 7.29 -1.88 -7.16
CA ILE A 86 6.24 -1.61 -8.15
C ILE A 86 6.49 -0.24 -8.76
N PRO A 87 6.95 -0.16 -10.01
CA PRO A 87 7.19 1.13 -10.65
C PRO A 87 5.88 1.82 -11.04
N GLU A 88 5.93 3.14 -11.05
CA GLU A 88 4.81 3.96 -11.50
C GLU A 88 4.31 3.52 -12.87
N GLY A 89 3.00 3.52 -13.05
CA GLY A 89 2.38 3.15 -14.31
C GLY A 89 2.00 1.67 -14.42
N THR A 90 2.42 0.83 -13.46
CA THR A 90 2.08 -0.59 -13.50
C THR A 90 0.59 -0.80 -13.34
N GLU A 91 -0.01 -1.52 -14.27
CA GLU A 91 -1.39 -2.00 -14.14
C GLU A 91 -1.36 -3.33 -13.40
N LEU A 92 -2.13 -3.44 -12.35
CA LEU A 92 -2.02 -4.58 -11.45
C LEU A 92 -3.34 -4.94 -10.79
N ILE A 93 -3.33 -6.09 -10.12
CA ILE A 93 -4.41 -6.52 -9.23
C ILE A 93 -3.76 -6.87 -7.90
N TYR A 94 -4.16 -6.17 -6.85
CA TYR A 94 -3.77 -6.51 -5.47
C TYR A 94 -4.66 -7.62 -4.96
N GLY A 95 -4.09 -8.58 -4.24
CA GLY A 95 -4.87 -9.69 -3.68
C GLY A 95 -4.18 -10.35 -2.50
N GLY A 96 -4.70 -11.50 -2.11
CA GLY A 96 -4.14 -12.32 -1.05
C GLY A 96 -4.69 -12.01 0.33
N HIS A 97 -4.01 -12.59 1.34
CA HIS A 97 -4.36 -12.44 2.75
C HIS A 97 -3.09 -12.05 3.49
N ALA A 98 -2.96 -10.78 3.87
CA ALA A 98 -1.71 -10.30 4.45
C ALA A 98 -1.90 -9.03 5.25
N LEU A 99 -1.02 -8.85 6.22
CA LEU A 99 -0.74 -7.54 6.80
C LEU A 99 0.59 -7.09 6.22
N PHE A 100 0.62 -5.92 5.61
CA PHE A 100 1.82 -5.42 4.97
C PHE A 100 1.97 -3.92 5.15
N GLY A 101 3.21 -3.45 5.07
CA GLY A 101 3.51 -2.03 5.01
C GLY A 101 3.72 -1.61 3.58
N TYR A 102 3.46 -0.35 3.28
CA TYR A 102 3.73 0.20 1.96
C TYR A 102 4.35 1.59 2.06
N VAL A 103 5.16 1.90 1.06
CA VAL A 103 5.76 3.22 0.89
C VAL A 103 5.49 3.63 -0.55
N VAL A 104 5.01 4.86 -0.74
CA VAL A 104 4.77 5.41 -2.08
C VAL A 104 5.53 6.73 -2.25
N HIS A 105 5.96 7.00 -3.47
CA HIS A 105 6.64 8.24 -3.83
C HIS A 105 6.20 8.65 -5.24
N PRO A 106 5.77 9.90 -5.45
CA PRO A 106 5.65 10.97 -4.45
C PRO A 106 4.42 10.77 -3.56
N GLY A 107 4.52 11.21 -2.31
CA GLY A 107 3.41 11.11 -1.35
C GLY A 107 2.20 11.94 -1.74
N ASN A 108 2.40 13.03 -2.45
CA ASN A 108 1.34 13.93 -2.91
C ASN A 108 0.85 13.58 -4.32
N TRP A 109 0.89 12.32 -4.70
CA TRP A 109 0.53 11.87 -6.04
C TRP A 109 -0.90 12.26 -6.46
N LYS A 110 -1.83 12.30 -5.52
CA LYS A 110 -3.20 12.72 -5.83
C LYS A 110 -3.23 14.16 -6.31
N GLU A 111 -2.53 15.04 -5.63
CA GLU A 111 -2.43 16.46 -5.98
C GLU A 111 -1.78 16.63 -7.35
N ILE A 112 -0.68 15.90 -7.59
CA ILE A 112 0.04 15.96 -8.87
C ILE A 112 -0.86 15.54 -10.03
N HIS A 113 -1.71 14.55 -9.83
CA HIS A 113 -2.60 14.02 -10.87
C HIS A 113 -3.99 14.67 -10.87
N GLY A 114 -4.21 15.69 -10.05
CA GLY A 114 -5.49 16.41 -10.01
C GLY A 114 -6.64 15.62 -9.41
N LEU A 115 -6.35 14.74 -8.50
CA LEU A 115 -7.36 13.86 -7.87
C LEU A 115 -7.80 14.36 -6.50
#